data_2b1daf257d272ad32e8d309045b8823d
#
_entry.id   2b1daf257d272ad32e8d309045b8823d
#
_cell.length_a   1.000
_cell.length_b   1.000
_cell.length_c   1.000
_cell.angle_alpha   90.00
_cell.angle_beta   90.00
_cell.angle_gamma   90.00
#
_symmetry.space_group_name_H-M   'P 1'
#
loop_
_entity.id
_entity.type
_entity.pdbx_description
1 polymer ?
#
loop_
_entity_poly.entity_id
_entity_poly.type
_entity_poly.pdbx_seq_one_letter_code
_entity_poly.pdbx_strand_id
1 'polypeptide(L)'
;MIVDVVDPVSDYAALMETLFDFPAIRAMFAHGFRMRMDSMCAVTGPYAREILENRLGAAPGTVVNGTPLPDFGGMHPDPNPTWAKVLMDEMFGAAAPDFGAASDGDGDRNMVVGRGIYVSPSDSLAVLAANAHLAPGYARGLAGVARSMPTSAAADRVADALGTGKL
;
A
#
# COMPACT_ATOMS: atom_id res chain seq x y z
N MET A 1 -12.58 -34.91 9.90
CA MET A 1 -11.94 -33.75 9.24
C MET A 1 -10.98 -33.19 10.26
N ILE A 2 -9.70 -33.08 9.94
CA ILE A 2 -8.69 -32.40 10.78
C ILE A 2 -8.59 -30.97 10.20
N VAL A 3 -8.64 -29.95 11.07
CA VAL A 3 -8.46 -28.55 10.71
C VAL A 3 -7.24 -28.03 11.45
N ASP A 4 -6.23 -27.61 10.70
CA ASP A 4 -5.04 -26.97 11.24
C ASP A 4 -5.19 -25.45 11.09
N VAL A 5 -5.00 -24.73 12.19
CA VAL A 5 -4.97 -23.27 12.18
C VAL A 5 -3.53 -22.83 12.01
N VAL A 6 -3.25 -22.13 10.93
CA VAL A 6 -1.91 -21.62 10.60
C VAL A 6 -1.84 -20.10 10.82
N ASP A 7 -0.64 -19.56 11.04
CA ASP A 7 -0.37 -18.13 11.02
C ASP A 7 -0.13 -17.67 9.56
N PRO A 8 -1.08 -16.95 8.94
CA PRO A 8 -0.92 -16.52 7.56
C PRO A 8 -0.03 -15.27 7.42
N VAL A 9 0.24 -14.57 8.52
CA VAL A 9 0.93 -13.27 8.50
C VAL A 9 2.44 -13.44 8.38
N SER A 10 3.02 -14.36 9.17
CA SER A 10 4.48 -14.53 9.23
C SER A 10 5.08 -14.95 7.90
N ASP A 11 4.47 -15.92 7.22
CA ASP A 11 4.95 -16.41 5.92
C ASP A 11 4.84 -15.32 4.84
N TYR A 12 3.71 -14.60 4.83
CA TYR A 12 3.53 -13.47 3.91
C TYR A 12 4.57 -12.36 4.16
N ALA A 13 4.79 -11.99 5.41
CA ALA A 13 5.75 -10.96 5.76
C ALA A 13 7.20 -11.39 5.41
N ALA A 14 7.55 -12.66 5.59
CA ALA A 14 8.83 -13.21 5.16
C ALA A 14 8.99 -13.16 3.62
N LEU A 15 7.93 -13.47 2.88
CA LEU A 15 7.94 -13.31 1.41
C LEU A 15 8.18 -11.84 1.02
N MET A 16 7.51 -10.89 1.66
CA MET A 16 7.70 -9.45 1.36
C MET A 16 9.16 -9.00 1.58
N GLU A 17 9.85 -9.54 2.59
CA GLU A 17 11.28 -9.25 2.79
C GLU A 17 12.17 -9.71 1.62
N THR A 18 11.74 -10.71 0.87
CA THR A 18 12.48 -11.16 -0.33
C THR A 18 12.18 -10.32 -1.58
N LEU A 19 11.02 -9.67 -1.63
CA LEU A 19 10.54 -8.93 -2.80
C LEU A 19 10.89 -7.44 -2.76
N PHE A 20 11.05 -6.87 -1.57
CA PHE A 20 11.26 -5.45 -1.36
C PHE A 20 12.54 -5.17 -0.58
N ASP A 21 13.12 -4.00 -0.77
CA ASP A 21 14.32 -3.55 -0.05
C ASP A 21 13.96 -3.07 1.37
N PHE A 22 13.77 -4.02 2.28
CA PHE A 22 13.46 -3.74 3.68
C PHE A 22 14.53 -2.90 4.39
N PRO A 23 15.84 -3.12 4.18
CA PRO A 23 16.87 -2.24 4.71
C PRO A 23 16.71 -0.78 4.33
N ALA A 24 16.45 -0.48 3.06
CA ALA A 24 16.23 0.88 2.59
C ALA A 24 14.97 1.51 3.20
N ILE A 25 13.87 0.74 3.27
CA ILE A 25 12.61 1.21 3.87
C ILE A 25 12.77 1.45 5.38
N ARG A 26 13.47 0.58 6.11
CA ARG A 26 13.81 0.79 7.53
C ARG A 26 14.59 2.09 7.74
N ALA A 27 15.59 2.32 6.89
CA ALA A 27 16.39 3.55 6.94
C ALA A 27 15.50 4.79 6.70
N MET A 28 14.55 4.73 5.79
CA MET A 28 13.60 5.81 5.52
C MET A 28 12.77 6.15 6.79
N PHE A 29 12.21 5.15 7.47
CA PHE A 29 11.48 5.35 8.72
C PHE A 29 12.38 5.90 9.82
N ALA A 30 13.62 5.36 9.97
CA ALA A 30 14.59 5.84 10.95
C ALA A 30 15.00 7.31 10.73
N HIS A 31 14.93 7.80 9.49
CA HIS A 31 15.18 9.21 9.16
C HIS A 31 13.94 10.10 9.29
N GLY A 32 12.86 9.60 9.90
CA GLY A 32 11.71 10.40 10.28
C GLY A 32 10.57 10.43 9.25
N PHE A 33 10.59 9.57 8.23
CA PHE A 33 9.43 9.41 7.35
C PHE A 33 8.22 8.92 8.14
N ARG A 34 7.09 9.58 7.99
CA ARG A 34 5.85 9.26 8.70
C ARG A 34 4.80 8.73 7.73
N MET A 35 4.13 7.70 8.17
CA MET A 35 3.09 7.03 7.38
C MET A 35 1.82 6.84 8.21
N ARG A 36 0.69 6.76 7.51
CA ARG A 36 -0.59 6.29 8.06
C ARG A 36 -1.16 5.20 7.17
N MET A 37 -1.46 4.05 7.74
CA MET A 37 -2.16 2.94 7.06
C MET A 37 -3.49 2.68 7.75
N ASP A 38 -4.59 2.87 7.03
CA ASP A 38 -5.93 2.53 7.51
C ASP A 38 -6.33 1.17 6.94
N SER A 39 -6.43 0.18 7.81
CA SER A 39 -6.84 -1.19 7.44
C SER A 39 -8.35 -1.40 7.53
N MET A 40 -9.14 -0.36 7.81
CA MET A 40 -10.62 -0.38 7.81
C MET A 40 -11.25 -1.52 8.62
N CYS A 41 -10.63 -1.93 9.73
CA CYS A 41 -11.01 -3.09 10.55
C CYS A 41 -11.13 -4.39 9.74
N ALA A 42 -10.31 -4.53 8.71
CA ALA A 42 -10.34 -5.62 7.74
C ALA A 42 -9.11 -6.53 7.85
N VAL A 43 -9.01 -7.49 6.94
CA VAL A 43 -8.01 -8.58 7.00
C VAL A 43 -6.56 -8.11 6.89
N THR A 44 -6.31 -6.95 6.30
CA THR A 44 -4.96 -6.41 6.09
C THR A 44 -4.30 -5.90 7.38
N GLY A 45 -5.08 -5.64 8.44
CA GLY A 45 -4.59 -5.04 9.68
C GLY A 45 -3.42 -5.78 10.33
N PRO A 46 -3.52 -7.09 10.61
CA PRO A 46 -2.42 -7.88 11.16
C PRO A 46 -1.17 -7.86 10.28
N TYR A 47 -1.33 -7.96 8.96
CA TYR A 47 -0.22 -7.90 8.00
C TYR A 47 0.46 -6.54 7.98
N ALA A 48 -0.32 -5.47 7.93
CA ALA A 48 0.20 -4.10 7.95
C ALA A 48 0.99 -3.83 9.23
N ARG A 49 0.47 -4.23 10.38
CA ARG A 49 1.15 -4.07 11.67
C ARG A 49 2.46 -4.85 11.73
N GLU A 50 2.44 -6.12 11.34
CA GLU A 50 3.63 -6.94 11.33
C GLU A 50 4.71 -6.37 10.39
N ILE A 51 4.34 -5.96 9.18
CA ILE A 51 5.29 -5.48 8.19
C ILE A 51 5.76 -4.08 8.53
N LEU A 52 4.85 -3.13 8.73
CA LEU A 52 5.20 -1.72 8.86
C LEU A 52 5.79 -1.39 10.24
N GLU A 53 5.11 -1.79 11.32
CA GLU A 53 5.52 -1.43 12.67
C GLU A 53 6.61 -2.39 13.21
N ASN A 54 6.41 -3.72 13.11
CA ASN A 54 7.32 -4.68 13.72
C ASN A 54 8.59 -4.89 12.89
N ARG A 55 8.47 -5.11 11.56
CA ARG A 55 9.64 -5.42 10.73
C ARG A 55 10.32 -4.20 10.15
N LEU A 56 9.56 -3.20 9.71
CA LEU A 56 10.11 -2.01 9.07
C LEU A 56 10.41 -0.86 10.04
N GLY A 57 9.91 -0.93 11.27
CA GLY A 57 10.21 0.05 12.31
C GLY A 57 9.47 1.37 12.16
N ALA A 58 8.34 1.39 11.46
CA ALA A 58 7.43 2.53 11.51
C ALA A 58 6.96 2.77 12.95
N ALA A 59 6.65 4.01 13.29
CA ALA A 59 6.22 4.36 14.63
C ALA A 59 4.95 3.59 15.06
N PRO A 60 4.83 3.17 16.33
CA PRO A 60 3.59 2.58 16.83
C PRO A 60 2.40 3.50 16.55
N GLY A 61 1.29 2.92 16.09
CA GLY A 61 0.10 3.66 15.67
C GLY A 61 0.15 4.17 14.22
N THR A 62 1.15 3.77 13.45
CA THR A 62 1.14 3.93 11.98
C THR A 62 -0.05 3.22 11.37
N VAL A 63 -0.39 2.02 11.88
CA VAL A 63 -1.55 1.25 11.44
C VAL A 63 -2.74 1.56 12.32
N VAL A 64 -3.77 2.15 11.73
CA VAL A 64 -5.07 2.41 12.38
C VAL A 64 -6.12 1.43 11.87
N ASN A 65 -7.17 1.22 12.67
CA ASN A 65 -8.23 0.24 12.36
C ASN A 65 -7.64 -1.15 12.00
N GLY A 66 -6.53 -1.51 12.63
CA GLY A 66 -5.73 -2.70 12.30
C GLY A 66 -6.22 -3.99 12.98
N THR A 67 -7.37 -3.99 13.65
CA THR A 67 -7.97 -5.20 14.22
C THR A 67 -9.15 -5.61 13.36
N PRO A 68 -9.11 -6.79 12.71
CA PRO A 68 -10.25 -7.28 11.94
C PRO A 68 -11.49 -7.46 12.81
N LEU A 69 -12.62 -6.95 12.34
CA LEU A 69 -13.92 -7.10 12.99
C LEU A 69 -14.93 -7.69 11.99
N PRO A 70 -15.86 -8.57 12.43
CA PRO A 70 -16.80 -9.24 11.53
C PRO A 70 -17.68 -8.29 10.71
N ASP A 71 -17.97 -7.10 11.27
CA ASP A 71 -18.78 -6.05 10.65
C ASP A 71 -17.93 -4.82 10.26
N PHE A 72 -16.60 -4.97 10.20
CA PHE A 72 -15.64 -3.88 9.96
C PHE A 72 -15.80 -2.71 10.97
N GLY A 73 -16.29 -2.98 12.19
CA GLY A 73 -16.56 -1.94 13.18
C GLY A 73 -17.69 -0.99 12.79
N GLY A 74 -18.64 -1.45 11.97
CA GLY A 74 -19.72 -0.63 11.42
C GLY A 74 -19.28 0.31 10.30
N MET A 75 -18.03 0.22 9.85
CA MET A 75 -17.53 1.01 8.72
C MET A 75 -17.89 0.36 7.38
N HIS A 76 -17.82 1.16 6.33
CA HIS A 76 -17.85 0.67 4.95
C HIS A 76 -16.40 0.52 4.47
N PRO A 77 -15.87 -0.71 4.32
CA PRO A 77 -14.44 -0.92 4.04
C PRO A 77 -14.13 -0.78 2.55
N ASP A 78 -14.34 0.41 2.02
CA ASP A 78 -14.05 0.78 0.63
C ASP A 78 -13.07 1.97 0.63
N PRO A 79 -11.80 1.78 0.17
CA PRO A 79 -10.73 2.76 0.31
C PRO A 79 -10.87 3.87 -0.75
N ASN A 80 -11.75 4.81 -0.48
CA ASN A 80 -11.97 6.00 -1.29
C ASN A 80 -12.13 7.26 -0.41
N PRO A 81 -12.08 8.47 -0.98
CA PRO A 81 -12.16 9.70 -0.20
C PRO A 81 -13.42 9.85 0.65
N THR A 82 -14.51 9.19 0.30
CA THR A 82 -15.76 9.25 1.07
C THR A 82 -15.69 8.40 2.33
N TRP A 83 -15.26 7.16 2.20
CA TRP A 83 -15.23 6.20 3.30
C TRP A 83 -13.95 6.27 4.13
N ALA A 84 -12.81 6.60 3.52
CA ALA A 84 -11.56 6.88 4.22
C ALA A 84 -11.41 8.36 4.61
N LYS A 85 -12.51 9.04 4.92
CA LYS A 85 -12.54 10.48 5.19
C LYS A 85 -11.59 10.88 6.31
N VAL A 86 -11.47 10.11 7.37
CA VAL A 86 -10.58 10.40 8.49
C VAL A 86 -9.12 10.44 8.02
N LEU A 87 -8.71 9.45 7.20
CA LEU A 87 -7.38 9.46 6.60
C LEU A 87 -7.19 10.66 5.66
N MET A 88 -8.19 10.98 4.85
CA MET A 88 -8.13 12.13 3.96
C MET A 88 -7.94 13.43 4.75
N ASP A 89 -8.75 13.65 5.80
CA ASP A 89 -8.65 14.85 6.64
C ASP A 89 -7.26 14.95 7.30
N GLU A 90 -6.69 13.84 7.78
CA GLU A 90 -5.34 13.80 8.33
C GLU A 90 -4.29 14.18 7.26
N MET A 91 -4.36 13.58 6.07
CA MET A 91 -3.38 13.76 4.99
C MET A 91 -3.41 15.16 4.36
N PHE A 92 -4.53 15.86 4.47
CA PHE A 92 -4.68 17.24 4.02
C PHE A 92 -4.55 18.26 5.17
N GLY A 93 -4.30 17.80 6.39
CA GLY A 93 -4.10 18.64 7.57
C GLY A 93 -2.69 19.22 7.68
N ALA A 94 -2.51 20.20 8.56
CA ALA A 94 -1.23 20.89 8.76
C ALA A 94 -0.11 19.95 9.30
N ALA A 95 -0.48 18.91 10.05
CA ALA A 95 0.44 17.92 10.62
C ALA A 95 0.51 16.61 9.83
N ALA A 96 0.08 16.63 8.57
CA ALA A 96 -0.01 15.43 7.74
C ALA A 96 1.27 14.58 7.76
N PRO A 97 1.15 13.25 7.80
CA PRO A 97 2.25 12.34 7.48
C PRO A 97 2.73 12.55 6.03
N ASP A 98 3.85 11.93 5.69
CA ASP A 98 4.39 12.00 4.33
C ASP A 98 3.62 11.12 3.34
N PHE A 99 3.06 10.00 3.85
CA PHE A 99 2.33 9.01 3.06
C PHE A 99 1.13 8.46 3.83
N GLY A 100 0.02 8.30 3.15
CA GLY A 100 -1.18 7.64 3.66
C GLY A 100 -1.65 6.55 2.70
N ALA A 101 -2.17 5.47 3.25
CA ALA A 101 -2.81 4.41 2.48
C ALA A 101 -4.01 3.84 3.22
N ALA A 102 -4.97 3.31 2.48
CA ALA A 102 -6.05 2.49 3.02
C ALA A 102 -6.25 1.26 2.15
N SER A 103 -6.76 0.18 2.75
CA SER A 103 -7.12 -1.05 2.04
C SER A 103 -8.55 -1.45 2.34
N ASP A 104 -9.16 -2.20 1.43
CA ASP A 104 -10.54 -2.69 1.59
C ASP A 104 -10.67 -3.96 2.43
N GLY A 105 -11.87 -4.53 2.42
CA GLY A 105 -12.27 -5.64 3.30
C GLY A 105 -11.45 -6.92 3.13
N ASP A 106 -11.07 -7.28 1.92
CA ASP A 106 -10.27 -8.46 1.60
C ASP A 106 -8.85 -8.13 1.10
N GLY A 107 -8.53 -6.83 0.96
CA GLY A 107 -7.18 -6.35 0.67
C GLY A 107 -6.80 -6.34 -0.80
N ASP A 108 -7.75 -6.46 -1.74
CA ASP A 108 -7.47 -6.42 -3.17
C ASP A 108 -7.50 -5.01 -3.77
N ARG A 109 -8.08 -4.04 -3.06
CA ARG A 109 -8.13 -2.63 -3.43
C ARG A 109 -7.40 -1.76 -2.42
N ASN A 110 -6.89 -0.62 -2.90
CA ASN A 110 -6.20 0.34 -2.05
C ASN A 110 -6.46 1.78 -2.48
N MET A 111 -6.19 2.69 -1.56
CA MET A 111 -6.10 4.12 -1.79
C MET A 111 -4.74 4.61 -1.34
N VAL A 112 -4.14 5.49 -2.11
CA VAL A 112 -2.85 6.11 -1.79
C VAL A 112 -3.00 7.62 -1.75
N VAL A 113 -2.44 8.23 -0.71
CA VAL A 113 -2.50 9.67 -0.47
C VAL A 113 -1.11 10.17 -0.06
N GLY A 114 -0.54 11.10 -0.76
CA GLY A 114 0.60 11.88 -0.30
C GLY A 114 0.14 13.06 0.55
N ARG A 115 1.08 13.77 1.17
CA ARG A 115 0.79 14.99 1.92
C ARG A 115 0.12 16.02 1.00
N GLY A 116 -1.19 16.25 1.19
CA GLY A 116 -1.99 17.17 0.38
C GLY A 116 -2.22 16.73 -1.08
N ILE A 117 -1.94 15.47 -1.42
CA ILE A 117 -2.11 14.94 -2.78
C ILE A 117 -2.84 13.60 -2.73
N TYR A 118 -3.98 13.53 -3.40
CA TYR A 118 -4.68 12.27 -3.63
C TYR A 118 -4.18 11.62 -4.93
N VAL A 119 -3.72 10.37 -4.85
CA VAL A 119 -3.32 9.59 -6.01
C VAL A 119 -4.55 8.87 -6.56
N SER A 120 -5.01 9.27 -7.74
CA SER A 120 -6.12 8.57 -8.40
C SER A 120 -5.79 7.09 -8.56
N PRO A 121 -6.70 6.15 -8.21
CA PRO A 121 -6.49 4.73 -8.48
C PRO A 121 -6.18 4.44 -9.95
N SER A 122 -6.71 5.28 -10.84
CA SER A 122 -6.44 5.22 -12.28
C SER A 122 -4.97 5.49 -12.64
N ASP A 123 -4.24 6.25 -11.81
CA ASP A 123 -2.85 6.64 -12.05
C ASP A 123 -1.84 5.78 -11.26
N SER A 124 -2.28 4.99 -10.29
CA SER A 124 -1.40 4.23 -9.41
C SER A 124 -0.49 3.26 -10.17
N LEU A 125 -1.00 2.62 -11.23
CA LEU A 125 -0.21 1.74 -12.10
C LEU A 125 0.98 2.47 -12.72
N ALA A 126 0.79 3.71 -13.17
CA ALA A 126 1.87 4.50 -13.77
C ALA A 126 2.98 4.80 -12.74
N VAL A 127 2.59 5.16 -11.50
CA VAL A 127 3.55 5.40 -10.42
C VAL A 127 4.33 4.13 -10.09
N LEU A 128 3.64 2.99 -9.97
CA LEU A 128 4.28 1.70 -9.69
C LEU A 128 5.23 1.29 -10.82
N ALA A 129 4.80 1.39 -12.07
CA ALA A 129 5.63 1.02 -13.22
C ALA A 129 6.89 1.91 -13.32
N ALA A 130 6.75 3.22 -13.12
CA ALA A 130 7.90 4.15 -13.17
C ALA A 130 8.95 3.85 -12.09
N ASN A 131 8.54 3.30 -10.96
CA ASN A 131 9.39 3.04 -9.81
C ASN A 131 9.65 1.54 -9.55
N ALA A 132 9.19 0.66 -10.43
CA ALA A 132 9.30 -0.79 -10.25
C ALA A 132 10.75 -1.26 -10.02
N HIS A 133 11.72 -0.59 -10.64
CA HIS A 133 13.15 -0.88 -10.51
C HIS A 133 13.68 -0.78 -9.08
N LEU A 134 12.97 -0.09 -8.18
CA LEU A 134 13.31 -0.01 -6.75
C LEU A 134 13.01 -1.31 -6.00
N ALA A 135 12.16 -2.17 -6.55
CA ALA A 135 11.88 -3.48 -5.98
C ALA A 135 12.87 -4.51 -6.57
N PRO A 136 13.61 -5.27 -5.74
CA PRO A 136 14.61 -6.24 -6.21
C PRO A 136 14.08 -7.22 -7.27
N GLY A 137 12.82 -7.64 -7.15
CA GLY A 137 12.15 -8.50 -8.13
C GLY A 137 12.05 -7.91 -9.54
N TYR A 138 12.11 -6.58 -9.68
CA TYR A 138 12.04 -5.84 -10.94
C TYR A 138 13.35 -5.10 -11.29
N ALA A 139 14.44 -5.40 -10.62
CA ALA A 139 15.75 -4.75 -10.86
C ALA A 139 16.24 -4.86 -12.30
N ARG A 140 15.77 -5.88 -13.05
CA ARG A 140 16.08 -6.06 -14.47
C ARG A 140 15.16 -5.26 -15.40
N GLY A 141 14.23 -4.47 -14.86
CA GLY A 141 13.22 -3.73 -15.62
C GLY A 141 11.95 -4.54 -15.86
N LEU A 142 11.01 -3.91 -16.54
CA LEU A 142 9.73 -4.48 -16.93
C LEU A 142 9.78 -4.93 -18.39
N ALA A 143 9.22 -6.10 -18.68
CA ALA A 143 9.03 -6.56 -20.06
C ALA A 143 7.93 -5.77 -20.79
N GLY A 144 6.93 -5.28 -20.04
CA GLY A 144 5.84 -4.49 -20.57
C GLY A 144 4.88 -4.04 -19.46
N VAL A 145 3.97 -3.14 -19.81
CA VAL A 145 2.90 -2.65 -18.95
C VAL A 145 1.56 -2.92 -19.62
N ALA A 146 0.65 -3.61 -18.93
CA ALA A 146 -0.71 -3.87 -19.37
C ALA A 146 -1.69 -3.06 -18.52
N ARG A 147 -2.71 -2.48 -19.16
CA ARG A 147 -3.77 -1.75 -18.45
C ARG A 147 -5.15 -2.05 -19.01
N SER A 148 -6.16 -1.91 -18.19
CA SER A 148 -7.55 -1.90 -18.63
C SER A 148 -7.94 -0.54 -19.23
N MET A 149 -9.03 -0.49 -19.98
CA MET A 149 -9.53 0.75 -20.61
C MET A 149 -9.75 1.91 -19.62
N PRO A 150 -10.32 1.71 -18.42
CA PRO A 150 -10.51 2.80 -17.46
C PRO A 150 -9.21 3.25 -16.76
N THR A 151 -8.12 2.48 -16.85
CA THR A 151 -6.83 2.88 -16.27
C THR A 151 -6.23 4.04 -17.08
N SER A 152 -5.61 4.99 -16.39
CA SER A 152 -5.03 6.17 -16.99
C SER A 152 -4.02 5.87 -18.09
N ALA A 153 -4.04 6.64 -19.17
CA ALA A 153 -3.02 6.63 -20.22
C ALA A 153 -1.63 7.11 -19.72
N ALA A 154 -1.51 7.54 -18.47
CA ALA A 154 -0.20 7.79 -17.86
C ALA A 154 0.68 6.54 -17.86
N ALA A 155 0.08 5.34 -17.72
CA ALA A 155 0.79 4.06 -17.83
C ALA A 155 1.46 3.88 -19.22
N ASP A 156 0.78 4.30 -20.30
CA ASP A 156 1.35 4.24 -21.67
C ASP A 156 2.57 5.15 -21.81
N ARG A 157 2.48 6.37 -21.24
CA ARG A 157 3.59 7.34 -21.27
C ARG A 157 4.81 6.84 -20.48
N VAL A 158 4.57 6.17 -19.35
CA VAL A 158 5.64 5.55 -18.56
C VAL A 158 6.27 4.41 -19.35
N ALA A 159 5.47 3.53 -19.97
CA ALA A 159 6.00 2.45 -20.79
C ALA A 159 6.85 2.99 -21.96
N ASP A 160 6.41 4.07 -22.62
CA ASP A 160 7.20 4.75 -23.67
C ASP A 160 8.52 5.29 -23.12
N ALA A 161 8.49 5.97 -21.97
CA ALA A 161 9.69 6.54 -21.34
C ALA A 161 10.69 5.45 -20.89
N LEU A 162 10.19 4.29 -20.47
CA LEU A 162 11.01 3.13 -20.08
C LEU A 162 11.47 2.31 -21.30
N GLY A 163 10.93 2.55 -22.50
CA GLY A 163 11.21 1.73 -23.68
C GLY A 163 10.66 0.31 -23.59
N THR A 164 9.59 0.10 -22.82
CA THR A 164 8.98 -1.23 -22.61
C THR A 164 7.75 -1.44 -23.49
N GLY A 165 7.31 -2.70 -23.63
CA GLY A 165 6.08 -3.04 -24.35
C GLY A 165 4.82 -2.48 -23.64
N LYS A 166 3.80 -2.17 -24.45
CA LYS A 166 2.43 -1.81 -24.00
C LYS A 166 1.45 -2.88 -24.46
N LEU A 167 0.52 -3.28 -23.56
CA LEU A 167 -0.53 -4.25 -23.83
C LEU A 167 -1.89 -3.69 -23.40
#